data_a3d4e036561a2b68cc121d0d8dc9184a
#
_entry.id   a3d4e036561a2b68cc121d0d8dc9184a
#
_cell.length_a   1.000
_cell.length_b   1.000
_cell.length_c   1.000
_cell.angle_alpha   90.00
_cell.angle_beta   90.00
_cell.angle_gamma   90.00
#
_symmetry.space_group_name_H-M   'P 1'
#
loop_
_entity.id
_entity.type
_entity.pdbx_description
1 polymer ?
#
loop_
_entity_poly.entity_id
_entity_poly.type
_entity_poly.pdbx_seq_one_letter_code
_entity_poly.pdbx_strand_id
1 'polypeptide(L)'
;NLCPKANIVKVVDGIATNQAAQEAASTLFQTNPDVKVVLCFNGEGCLGVNEYAMSSGNVEKSEFATFGADWSDQIAEEIHKSLTDESLYRGSVKFGSDNIPQNAYEIVTKMLTGQPYEKVQLDPIVTVDKTNIDKYYKAE
;
A
#
# COMPACT_ATOMS: atom_id res chain seq x y z
N ASN A 1 2.73 10.87 -19.31
CA ASN A 1 3.80 10.25 -18.52
C ASN A 1 4.18 11.18 -17.39
N LEU A 2 3.82 10.81 -16.13
CA LEU A 2 4.09 11.63 -14.94
C LEU A 2 5.55 11.55 -14.47
N CYS A 3 6.27 10.48 -14.87
CA CYS A 3 7.66 10.22 -14.51
C CYS A 3 8.48 9.76 -15.73
N PRO A 4 8.82 10.67 -16.66
CA PRO A 4 9.47 10.27 -17.91
C PRO A 4 10.89 9.70 -17.75
N LYS A 5 11.51 9.91 -16.58
CA LYS A 5 12.84 9.39 -16.25
C LYS A 5 12.80 8.08 -15.45
N ALA A 6 11.62 7.62 -15.03
CA ALA A 6 11.50 6.36 -14.32
C ALA A 6 11.72 5.19 -15.28
N ASN A 7 12.55 4.23 -14.85
CA ASN A 7 12.82 2.99 -15.56
C ASN A 7 12.27 1.80 -14.75
N ILE A 8 11.39 1.00 -15.35
CA ILE A 8 10.90 -0.23 -14.74
C ILE A 8 11.93 -1.32 -15.01
N VAL A 9 12.67 -1.70 -13.98
CA VAL A 9 13.74 -2.70 -14.08
C VAL A 9 13.23 -4.14 -13.95
N LYS A 10 12.11 -4.33 -13.23
CA LYS A 10 11.52 -5.64 -12.99
C LYS A 10 10.02 -5.56 -12.73
N VAL A 11 9.27 -6.53 -13.21
CA VAL A 11 7.90 -6.83 -12.81
C VAL A 11 7.92 -8.25 -12.23
N VAL A 12 7.25 -8.42 -11.09
CA VAL A 12 7.10 -9.72 -10.41
C VAL A 12 5.63 -9.97 -10.19
N ASP A 13 5.13 -11.06 -10.74
CA ASP A 13 3.73 -11.45 -10.68
C ASP A 13 3.49 -12.49 -9.57
N GLY A 14 2.22 -12.62 -9.17
CA GLY A 14 1.77 -13.69 -8.27
C GLY A 14 2.09 -13.48 -6.79
N ILE A 15 2.51 -12.29 -6.38
CA ILE A 15 2.83 -11.97 -4.98
C ILE A 15 1.54 -11.59 -4.24
N ALA A 16 1.03 -12.51 -3.43
CA ALA A 16 -0.21 -12.32 -2.68
C ALA A 16 -0.03 -12.31 -1.16
N THR A 17 1.14 -12.69 -0.64
CA THR A 17 1.41 -12.79 0.79
C THR A 17 2.68 -12.04 1.17
N ASN A 18 2.77 -11.63 2.44
CA ASN A 18 3.95 -11.00 3.01
C ASN A 18 5.20 -11.86 2.81
N GLN A 19 5.14 -13.17 3.14
CA GLN A 19 6.30 -14.07 2.98
C GLN A 19 6.77 -14.16 1.53
N ALA A 20 5.86 -14.34 0.56
CA ALA A 20 6.24 -14.39 -0.85
C ALA A 20 6.88 -13.07 -1.32
N ALA A 21 6.43 -11.95 -0.76
CA ALA A 21 7.00 -10.64 -1.04
C ALA A 21 8.42 -10.48 -0.48
N GLN A 22 8.70 -11.01 0.72
CA GLN A 22 10.06 -11.02 1.28
C GLN A 22 11.02 -11.86 0.42
N GLU A 23 10.61 -13.05 -0.01
CA GLU A 23 11.40 -13.91 -0.89
C GLU A 23 11.68 -13.25 -2.25
N ALA A 24 10.65 -12.62 -2.82
CA ALA A 24 10.78 -11.87 -4.08
C ALA A 24 11.68 -10.63 -3.91
N ALA A 25 11.57 -9.91 -2.81
CA ALA A 25 12.42 -8.77 -2.48
C ALA A 25 13.88 -9.19 -2.34
N SER A 26 14.15 -10.31 -1.67
CA SER A 26 15.50 -10.87 -1.57
C SER A 26 16.14 -11.09 -2.93
N THR A 27 15.40 -11.69 -3.85
CA THR A 27 15.89 -11.92 -5.23
C THR A 27 16.03 -10.60 -6.00
N LEU A 28 15.05 -9.69 -5.83
CA LEU A 28 15.06 -8.39 -6.51
C LEU A 28 16.30 -7.57 -6.15
N PHE A 29 16.61 -7.41 -4.86
CA PHE A 29 17.73 -6.59 -4.42
C PHE A 29 19.09 -7.22 -4.73
N GLN A 30 19.17 -8.55 -4.81
CA GLN A 30 20.39 -9.24 -5.29
C GLN A 30 20.66 -9.02 -6.77
N THR A 31 19.59 -9.01 -7.58
CA THR A 31 19.71 -8.89 -9.04
C THR A 31 19.64 -7.46 -9.55
N ASN A 32 19.08 -6.56 -8.78
CA ASN A 32 18.90 -5.13 -9.08
C ASN A 32 19.21 -4.27 -7.85
N PRO A 33 20.47 -4.19 -7.42
CA PRO A 33 20.86 -3.51 -6.18
C PRO A 33 20.57 -1.99 -6.19
N ASP A 34 20.43 -1.40 -7.37
CA ASP A 34 20.18 0.03 -7.55
C ASP A 34 18.69 0.40 -7.57
N VAL A 35 17.79 -0.57 -7.31
CA VAL A 35 16.35 -0.26 -7.26
C VAL A 35 16.05 0.71 -6.13
N LYS A 36 15.32 1.79 -6.44
CA LYS A 36 15.00 2.85 -5.48
C LYS A 36 13.53 2.84 -5.03
N VAL A 37 12.67 2.26 -5.84
CA VAL A 37 11.22 2.23 -5.55
C VAL A 37 10.65 0.88 -5.90
N VAL A 38 9.85 0.33 -4.99
CA VAL A 38 8.99 -0.83 -5.26
C VAL A 38 7.54 -0.40 -5.12
N LEU A 39 6.75 -0.68 -6.14
CA LEU A 39 5.31 -0.48 -6.14
C LEU A 39 4.61 -1.82 -6.03
N CYS A 40 3.78 -1.99 -5.02
CA CYS A 40 3.01 -3.20 -4.81
C CYS A 40 1.52 -2.94 -5.07
N PHE A 41 0.85 -3.88 -5.71
CA PHE A 41 -0.57 -3.75 -5.98
C PHE A 41 -1.44 -4.04 -4.74
N ASN A 42 -0.87 -4.65 -3.68
CA ASN A 42 -1.56 -4.94 -2.43
C ASN A 42 -0.71 -4.57 -1.20
N GLY A 43 -1.37 -4.49 -0.04
CA GLY A 43 -0.74 -4.12 1.22
C GLY A 43 0.23 -5.16 1.74
N GLU A 44 -0.13 -6.45 1.68
CA GLU A 44 0.69 -7.57 2.16
C GLU A 44 2.04 -7.64 1.41
N GLY A 45 2.01 -7.46 0.09
CA GLY A 45 3.23 -7.40 -0.71
C GLY A 45 4.14 -6.26 -0.27
N CYS A 46 3.55 -5.10 0.01
CA CYS A 46 4.30 -3.94 0.44
C CYS A 46 4.91 -4.10 1.83
N LEU A 47 4.16 -4.69 2.77
CA LEU A 47 4.67 -5.02 4.10
C LEU A 47 5.86 -5.96 4.02
N GLY A 48 5.77 -7.03 3.21
CA GLY A 48 6.88 -7.98 3.04
C GLY A 48 8.14 -7.35 2.42
N VAL A 49 7.98 -6.48 1.41
CA VAL A 49 9.11 -5.73 0.84
C VAL A 49 9.72 -4.80 1.89
N ASN A 50 8.91 -4.10 2.69
CA ASN A 50 9.37 -3.23 3.75
C ASN A 50 10.17 -3.99 4.81
N GLU A 51 9.63 -5.10 5.31
CA GLU A 51 10.29 -5.93 6.32
C GLU A 51 11.65 -6.46 5.82
N TYR A 52 11.71 -6.95 4.58
CA TYR A 52 12.99 -7.37 3.99
C TYR A 52 13.97 -6.22 3.87
N ALA A 53 13.55 -5.09 3.32
CA ALA A 53 14.41 -3.93 3.11
C ALA A 53 14.96 -3.38 4.44
N MET A 54 14.12 -3.35 5.49
CA MET A 54 14.51 -2.90 6.83
C MET A 54 15.51 -3.83 7.51
N SER A 55 15.39 -5.14 7.32
CA SER A 55 16.19 -6.16 8.01
C SER A 55 17.45 -6.58 7.29
N SER A 56 17.49 -6.49 5.95
CA SER A 56 18.56 -7.08 5.14
C SER A 56 19.89 -6.33 5.19
N GLY A 57 19.88 -5.04 5.50
CA GLY A 57 21.06 -4.17 5.41
C GLY A 57 21.57 -3.91 3.97
N ASN A 58 20.90 -4.45 2.97
CA ASN A 58 21.29 -4.34 1.55
C ASN A 58 20.67 -3.14 0.83
N VAL A 59 19.89 -2.34 1.54
CA VAL A 59 19.15 -1.21 0.98
C VAL A 59 19.58 0.08 1.67
N GLU A 60 19.96 1.08 0.86
CA GLU A 60 20.19 2.42 1.40
C GLU A 60 18.84 3.08 1.74
N LYS A 61 18.53 3.15 3.03
CA LYS A 61 17.20 3.57 3.55
C LYS A 61 16.82 4.99 3.14
N SER A 62 17.80 5.88 3.01
CA SER A 62 17.57 7.27 2.61
C SER A 62 17.18 7.43 1.13
N GLU A 63 17.45 6.40 0.32
CA GLU A 63 17.22 6.41 -1.11
C GLU A 63 16.13 5.43 -1.58
N PHE A 64 15.54 4.67 -0.66
CA PHE A 64 14.56 3.64 -0.99
C PHE A 64 13.17 3.97 -0.44
N ALA A 65 12.15 3.57 -1.19
CA ALA A 65 10.76 3.64 -0.77
C ALA A 65 9.94 2.50 -1.34
N THR A 66 8.97 2.00 -0.58
CA THR A 66 7.91 1.15 -1.08
C THR A 66 6.55 1.83 -0.92
N PHE A 67 5.67 1.62 -1.91
CA PHE A 67 4.32 2.16 -1.95
C PHE A 67 3.36 1.05 -2.34
N GLY A 68 2.22 1.00 -1.67
CA GLY A 68 1.22 -0.04 -1.88
C GLY A 68 -0.17 0.48 -2.20
N ALA A 69 -1.06 -0.47 -2.37
CA ALA A 69 -2.50 -0.26 -2.40
C ALA A 69 -3.12 -1.15 -1.31
N ASP A 70 -4.17 -0.71 -0.71
CA ASP A 70 -4.88 -1.22 0.45
C ASP A 70 -4.68 -0.39 1.72
N TRP A 71 -5.53 -0.67 2.69
CA TRP A 71 -5.51 0.01 3.97
C TRP A 71 -5.80 -0.95 5.12
N SER A 72 -4.95 -0.90 6.15
CA SER A 72 -5.14 -1.57 7.43
C SER A 72 -4.43 -0.77 8.52
N ASP A 73 -4.69 -1.09 9.77
CA ASP A 73 -4.01 -0.45 10.91
C ASP A 73 -2.49 -0.69 10.84
N GLN A 74 -2.07 -1.88 10.42
CA GLN A 74 -0.66 -2.19 10.25
C GLN A 74 0.00 -1.34 9.14
N ILE A 75 -0.69 -1.14 8.02
CA ILE A 75 -0.20 -0.25 6.94
C ILE A 75 -0.09 1.19 7.44
N ALA A 76 -1.11 1.65 8.19
CA ALA A 76 -1.10 2.98 8.78
C ALA A 76 0.07 3.18 9.75
N GLU A 77 0.32 2.19 10.61
CA GLU A 77 1.45 2.17 11.53
C GLU A 77 2.79 2.25 10.79
N GLU A 78 2.99 1.42 9.76
CA GLU A 78 4.23 1.43 8.98
C GLU A 78 4.46 2.76 8.24
N ILE A 79 3.42 3.36 7.67
CA ILE A 79 3.53 4.70 7.07
C ILE A 79 3.88 5.74 8.16
N HIS A 80 3.30 5.65 9.35
CA HIS A 80 3.63 6.54 10.45
C HIS A 80 5.09 6.35 10.93
N LYS A 81 5.56 5.12 11.13
CA LYS A 81 6.96 4.81 11.44
C LYS A 81 7.94 5.35 10.38
N SER A 82 7.48 5.50 9.15
CA SER A 82 8.31 6.07 8.09
C SER A 82 8.65 7.54 8.28
N LEU A 83 7.99 8.25 9.19
CA LEU A 83 8.33 9.63 9.56
C LEU A 83 9.69 9.72 10.28
N THR A 84 10.09 8.65 10.95
CA THR A 84 11.34 8.54 11.73
C THR A 84 12.32 7.54 11.12
N ASP A 85 12.13 7.15 9.86
CA ASP A 85 12.93 6.15 9.13
C ASP A 85 12.96 4.75 9.77
N GLU A 86 11.98 4.46 10.64
CA GLU A 86 11.76 3.13 11.21
C GLU A 86 10.97 2.20 10.27
N SER A 87 10.55 2.71 9.14
CA SER A 87 9.91 2.00 8.04
C SER A 87 10.25 2.66 6.71
N LEU A 88 10.21 1.90 5.62
CA LEU A 88 10.40 2.36 4.25
C LEU A 88 9.08 2.32 3.45
N TYR A 89 7.98 2.00 4.11
CA TYR A 89 6.64 2.05 3.53
C TYR A 89 6.14 3.51 3.57
N ARG A 90 6.38 4.24 2.48
CA ARG A 90 6.20 5.71 2.45
C ARG A 90 4.80 6.17 2.09
N GLY A 91 3.94 5.27 1.62
CA GLY A 91 2.56 5.63 1.33
C GLY A 91 1.73 4.50 0.73
N SER A 92 0.43 4.63 0.84
CA SER A 92 -0.53 3.67 0.30
C SER A 92 -1.76 4.37 -0.28
N VAL A 93 -2.53 3.61 -1.04
CA VAL A 93 -3.84 4.03 -1.53
C VAL A 93 -4.91 3.36 -0.68
N LYS A 94 -5.63 4.17 0.08
CA LYS A 94 -6.80 3.74 0.84
C LYS A 94 -8.01 3.76 -0.09
N PHE A 95 -8.67 2.62 -0.24
CA PHE A 95 -9.90 2.48 -1.01
C PHE A 95 -11.11 2.56 -0.09
N GLY A 96 -12.17 3.16 -0.61
CA GLY A 96 -13.45 3.21 0.05
C GLY A 96 -13.59 4.30 1.12
N SER A 97 -14.84 4.52 1.50
CA SER A 97 -15.21 5.37 2.62
C SER A 97 -15.05 4.61 3.94
N ASP A 98 -15.00 5.33 5.06
CA ASP A 98 -15.02 4.71 6.39
C ASP A 98 -16.34 4.00 6.71
N ASN A 99 -17.36 4.17 5.83
CA ASN A 99 -18.70 3.61 5.96
C ASN A 99 -19.02 2.51 4.94
N ILE A 100 -18.02 1.79 4.41
CA ILE A 100 -18.26 0.70 3.43
C ILE A 100 -19.34 -0.29 3.90
N PRO A 101 -19.34 -0.82 5.15
CA PRO A 101 -20.37 -1.74 5.60
C PRO A 101 -21.78 -1.13 5.58
N GLN A 102 -21.92 0.14 5.97
CA GLN A 102 -23.19 0.84 5.96
C GLN A 102 -23.69 1.07 4.53
N ASN A 103 -22.81 1.51 3.63
CA ASN A 103 -23.16 1.72 2.22
C ASN A 103 -23.61 0.41 1.56
N ALA A 104 -22.90 -0.68 1.81
CA ALA A 104 -23.27 -2.00 1.30
C ALA A 104 -24.64 -2.46 1.83
N TYR A 105 -24.89 -2.29 3.13
CA TYR A 105 -26.18 -2.59 3.76
C TYR A 105 -27.33 -1.80 3.13
N GLU A 106 -27.14 -0.51 2.92
CA GLU A 106 -28.16 0.37 2.32
C GLU A 106 -28.48 -0.05 0.87
N ILE A 107 -27.47 -0.34 0.06
CA ILE A 107 -27.66 -0.79 -1.33
C ILE A 107 -28.44 -2.10 -1.35
N VAL A 108 -28.00 -3.10 -0.57
CA VAL A 108 -28.68 -4.40 -0.51
C VAL A 108 -30.11 -4.26 -0.03
N THR A 109 -30.38 -3.41 0.98
CA THR A 109 -31.73 -3.13 1.48
C THR A 109 -32.61 -2.53 0.39
N LYS A 110 -32.13 -1.55 -0.37
CA LYS A 110 -32.86 -0.94 -1.49
C LYS A 110 -33.17 -1.99 -2.58
N MET A 111 -32.20 -2.83 -2.90
CA MET A 111 -32.39 -3.91 -3.88
C MET A 111 -33.49 -4.87 -3.45
N LEU A 112 -33.48 -5.32 -2.19
CA LEU A 112 -34.45 -6.29 -1.66
C LEU A 112 -35.85 -5.70 -1.50
N THR A 113 -35.95 -4.39 -1.27
CA THR A 113 -37.24 -3.69 -1.08
C THR A 113 -37.78 -3.08 -2.37
N GLY A 114 -37.13 -3.27 -3.51
CA GLY A 114 -37.53 -2.71 -4.79
C GLY A 114 -37.43 -1.19 -4.91
N GLN A 115 -36.64 -0.57 -4.02
CA GLN A 115 -36.40 0.87 -4.07
C GLN A 115 -35.35 1.23 -5.13
N PRO A 116 -35.40 2.44 -5.70
CA PRO A 116 -34.39 2.91 -6.63
C PRO A 116 -33.00 2.94 -5.98
N TYR A 117 -32.00 2.42 -6.66
CA TYR A 117 -30.58 2.47 -6.27
C TYR A 117 -29.69 2.73 -7.48
N GLU A 118 -28.53 3.30 -7.26
CA GLU A 118 -27.52 3.47 -8.30
C GLU A 118 -26.80 2.14 -8.55
N LYS A 119 -26.76 1.71 -9.80
CA LYS A 119 -26.10 0.45 -10.20
C LYS A 119 -24.58 0.49 -10.09
N VAL A 120 -24.00 1.67 -10.09
CA VAL A 120 -22.57 1.92 -9.95
C VAL A 120 -22.38 2.93 -8.84
N GLN A 121 -21.71 2.53 -7.79
CA GLN A 121 -21.29 3.42 -6.72
C GLN A 121 -19.77 3.48 -6.71
N LEU A 122 -19.24 4.69 -6.80
CA LEU A 122 -17.80 4.92 -6.75
C LEU A 122 -17.43 5.29 -5.31
N ASP A 123 -16.59 4.47 -4.72
CA ASP A 123 -15.97 4.80 -3.45
C ASP A 123 -14.77 5.74 -3.66
N PRO A 124 -14.53 6.69 -2.74
CA PRO A 124 -13.39 7.58 -2.84
C PRO A 124 -12.07 6.81 -2.72
N ILE A 125 -11.08 7.26 -3.48
CA ILE A 125 -9.70 6.79 -3.37
C ILE A 125 -8.90 7.91 -2.71
N VAL A 126 -8.17 7.56 -1.65
CA VAL A 126 -7.33 8.50 -0.91
C VAL A 126 -5.89 8.01 -0.90
N THR A 127 -4.97 8.84 -1.35
CA THR A 127 -3.55 8.59 -1.14
C THR A 127 -3.16 9.01 0.27
N VAL A 128 -2.53 8.10 1.00
CA VAL A 128 -2.03 8.37 2.35
C VAL A 128 -0.52 8.24 2.36
N ASP A 129 0.14 9.28 2.81
CA ASP A 129 1.59 9.37 2.95
C ASP A 129 1.98 10.23 4.17
N LYS A 130 3.26 10.56 4.30
CA LYS A 130 3.79 11.38 5.38
C LYS A 130 3.10 12.75 5.56
N THR A 131 2.42 13.25 4.55
CA THR A 131 1.79 14.59 4.60
C THR A 131 0.42 14.59 5.25
N ASN A 132 -0.20 13.41 5.37
CA ASN A 132 -1.56 13.30 5.88
C ASN A 132 -1.82 12.08 6.78
N ILE A 133 -0.82 11.28 7.09
CA ILE A 133 -0.97 10.06 7.91
C ILE A 133 -1.63 10.33 9.27
N ASP A 134 -1.35 11.46 9.91
CA ASP A 134 -1.91 11.83 11.23
C ASP A 134 -3.44 11.98 11.23
N LYS A 135 -4.07 12.09 10.05
CA LYS A 135 -5.53 12.09 9.91
C LYS A 135 -6.13 10.69 9.99
N TYR A 136 -5.34 9.67 9.72
CA TYR A 136 -5.78 8.28 9.55
C TYR A 136 -5.19 7.33 10.60
N TYR A 137 -4.15 7.72 11.29
CA TYR A 137 -3.50 6.95 12.33
C TYR A 137 -3.17 7.84 13.53
N LYS A 138 -3.49 7.35 14.72
CA LYS A 138 -3.07 7.97 16.00
C LYS A 138 -2.28 6.91 16.74
N ALA A 139 -1.01 7.19 16.97
CA ALA A 139 -0.21 6.38 17.87
C ALA A 139 -0.82 6.45 19.27
N GLU A 140 -1.03 5.28 19.90
CA GLU A 140 -1.47 5.17 21.29
C GLU A 140 -0.37 5.61 22.27
#